data_dcb70f50372cdfe051135578d13b0a95
#
_entry.id   dcb70f50372cdfe051135578d13b0a95
#
_cell.length_a   1.000
_cell.length_b   1.000
_cell.length_c   1.000
_cell.angle_alpha   90.00
_cell.angle_beta   90.00
_cell.angle_gamma   90.00
#
_symmetry.space_group_name_H-M   'P 1'
#
loop_
_entity.id
_entity.type
_entity.pdbx_description
1 polymer ?
#
loop_
_entity_poly.entity_id
_entity_poly.type
_entity_poly.pdbx_seq_one_letter_code
_entity_poly.pdbx_strand_id
1 'polypeptide(L)'
;MTYVQVENIDKWYESGDTREHAVDDLSFSVKEGDIFTILGPSGCGKTTTLRSIAGLETINSGRIRINDEVVSDPSRLISLSPDKREIGLMYQSYALWPHMTVKKNITYALDGRDYAGDNDERVVEVLELVGLPEIGDRYPNELSGGQQQRVAFARALSYEPDVLLMDEPLSNLDLKQRRQMRTKLLDILDDVKMTTIYVTHDQEEAFEISDEILVMNNGKKAQQGPPEELYQNPTSSFVADFIGEANTFDATMANGTAERCLLRGASEPLELSTNWTEGNAISEPVVTIRSEDISLFDGPNDDRDGVENVITGTVAQKRFRGDATLYLIDVNGVEFKVQTDDPHYRPGQQVTMEVPSKSVAVVQR
;
A
#
# COMPACT_ATOMS: atom_id res chain seq x y z
N MET A 1 20.23 -5.36 7.88
CA MET A 1 20.42 -4.42 9.00
C MET A 1 19.30 -3.40 8.97
N THR A 2 18.86 -2.81 10.10
CA THR A 2 17.86 -1.72 10.03
C THR A 2 18.53 -0.45 9.53
N TYR A 3 17.99 0.17 8.48
CA TYR A 3 18.59 1.35 7.88
C TYR A 3 17.83 2.64 8.21
N VAL A 4 16.49 2.60 8.11
CA VAL A 4 15.65 3.71 8.56
C VAL A 4 14.82 3.25 9.75
N GLN A 5 14.78 4.05 10.82
CA GLN A 5 14.03 3.75 12.02
C GLN A 5 13.18 4.95 12.44
N VAL A 6 11.91 4.72 12.57
CA VAL A 6 10.90 5.69 13.00
C VAL A 6 10.32 5.21 14.33
N GLU A 7 10.45 6.01 15.39
CA GLU A 7 10.10 5.65 16.76
C GLU A 7 9.10 6.64 17.34
N ASN A 8 7.87 6.20 17.55
CA ASN A 8 6.78 6.92 18.23
C ASN A 8 6.62 8.37 17.76
N ILE A 9 6.64 8.59 16.44
CA ILE A 9 6.52 9.93 15.89
C ILE A 9 5.08 10.41 15.93
N ASP A 10 4.94 11.69 16.33
CA ASP A 10 3.71 12.45 16.23
C ASP A 10 3.90 13.66 15.32
N LYS A 11 2.90 13.92 14.49
CA LYS A 11 2.82 15.17 13.73
C LYS A 11 1.39 15.68 13.71
N TRP A 12 1.22 16.90 14.16
CA TRP A 12 -0.04 17.61 14.01
C TRP A 12 0.15 18.97 13.39
N TYR A 13 -0.88 19.41 12.70
CA TYR A 13 -0.98 20.73 12.11
C TYR A 13 -2.00 21.58 12.89
N GLU A 14 -1.69 22.84 13.09
CA GLU A 14 -2.58 23.81 13.71
C GLU A 14 -3.10 24.76 12.62
N SER A 15 -4.42 24.84 12.47
CA SER A 15 -5.09 25.75 11.56
C SER A 15 -6.20 26.49 12.31
N GLY A 16 -5.89 27.70 12.80
CA GLY A 16 -6.78 28.45 13.67
C GLY A 16 -7.09 27.66 14.96
N ASP A 17 -8.38 27.43 15.22
CA ASP A 17 -8.84 26.67 16.40
C ASP A 17 -8.88 25.15 16.20
N THR A 18 -8.52 24.66 15.02
CA THR A 18 -8.52 23.21 14.72
C THR A 18 -7.12 22.66 14.76
N ARG A 19 -6.98 21.45 15.34
CA ARG A 19 -5.75 20.69 15.38
C ARG A 19 -5.99 19.36 14.66
N GLU A 20 -5.25 19.12 13.61
CA GLU A 20 -5.28 17.85 12.86
C GLU A 20 -4.07 16.99 13.26
N HIS A 21 -4.32 15.78 13.73
CA HIS A 21 -3.29 14.81 14.06
C HIS A 21 -2.98 13.94 12.84
N ALA A 22 -2.04 14.39 12.01
CA ALA A 22 -1.72 13.76 10.74
C ALA A 22 -0.92 12.45 10.89
N VAL A 23 -0.09 12.34 11.93
CA VAL A 23 0.65 11.11 12.31
C VAL A 23 0.56 10.96 13.83
N ASP A 24 0.14 9.78 14.31
CA ASP A 24 -0.21 9.50 15.69
C ASP A 24 0.51 8.23 16.17
N ASP A 25 1.54 8.41 17.01
CA ASP A 25 2.35 7.36 17.65
C ASP A 25 2.88 6.30 16.63
N LEU A 26 3.39 6.77 15.49
CA LEU A 26 3.79 5.89 14.40
C LEU A 26 5.22 5.36 14.62
N SER A 27 5.36 4.02 14.56
CA SER A 27 6.65 3.34 14.67
C SER A 27 6.80 2.25 13.61
N PHE A 28 7.94 2.24 12.92
CA PHE A 28 8.34 1.21 11.96
C PHE A 28 9.85 1.24 11.69
N SER A 29 10.34 0.22 11.03
CA SER A 29 11.74 0.14 10.60
C SER A 29 11.84 -0.40 9.18
N VAL A 30 12.83 0.08 8.44
CA VAL A 30 13.12 -0.35 7.07
C VAL A 30 14.50 -1.00 7.07
N LYS A 31 14.63 -2.18 6.46
CA LYS A 31 15.93 -2.86 6.31
C LYS A 31 16.70 -2.26 5.15
N GLU A 32 18.01 -2.40 5.22
CA GLU A 32 18.91 -2.01 4.14
C GLU A 32 18.60 -2.79 2.86
N GLY A 33 18.44 -2.06 1.76
CA GLY A 33 18.16 -2.61 0.44
C GLY A 33 16.71 -3.02 0.18
N ASP A 34 15.83 -2.98 1.21
CA ASP A 34 14.41 -3.30 1.03
C ASP A 34 13.64 -2.15 0.37
N ILE A 35 12.62 -2.50 -0.40
CA ILE A 35 11.57 -1.58 -0.84
C ILE A 35 10.42 -1.65 0.17
N PHE A 36 10.31 -0.61 0.98
CA PHE A 36 9.31 -0.48 2.02
C PHE A 36 8.19 0.46 1.56
N THR A 37 6.96 -0.04 1.48
CA THR A 37 5.83 0.78 1.02
C THR A 37 4.94 1.24 2.18
N ILE A 38 4.62 2.53 2.19
CA ILE A 38 3.58 3.11 3.05
C ILE A 38 2.30 3.21 2.21
N LEU A 39 1.33 2.36 2.53
CA LEU A 39 0.05 2.22 1.82
C LEU A 39 -1.10 2.71 2.70
N GLY A 40 -2.11 3.34 2.12
CA GLY A 40 -3.30 3.75 2.87
C GLY A 40 -4.19 4.72 2.10
N PRO A 41 -5.40 5.01 2.59
CA PRO A 41 -6.33 5.93 1.94
C PRO A 41 -5.76 7.36 1.88
N SER A 42 -6.36 8.20 1.03
CA SER A 42 -5.99 9.62 0.95
C SER A 42 -6.21 10.31 2.31
N GLY A 43 -5.24 11.14 2.72
CA GLY A 43 -5.32 11.87 4.00
C GLY A 43 -4.94 11.07 5.25
N CYS A 44 -4.51 9.81 5.16
CA CYS A 44 -4.13 9.03 6.33
C CYS A 44 -2.73 9.32 6.90
N GLY A 45 -1.97 10.29 6.35
CA GLY A 45 -0.67 10.71 6.90
C GLY A 45 0.57 10.22 6.15
N LYS A 46 0.45 9.48 5.03
CA LYS A 46 1.58 8.91 4.26
C LYS A 46 2.62 9.95 3.83
N THR A 47 2.18 10.94 3.07
CA THR A 47 3.04 12.04 2.58
C THR A 47 3.65 12.84 3.74
N THR A 48 2.90 13.06 4.82
CA THR A 48 3.42 13.71 6.03
C THR A 48 4.54 12.88 6.67
N THR A 49 4.37 11.56 6.77
CA THR A 49 5.40 10.64 7.26
C THR A 49 6.65 10.69 6.38
N LEU A 50 6.47 10.58 5.06
CA LEU A 50 7.58 10.65 4.10
C LEU A 50 8.32 11.97 4.21
N ARG A 51 7.62 13.11 4.25
CA ARG A 51 8.21 14.45 4.40
C ARG A 51 8.92 14.65 5.74
N SER A 52 8.43 14.01 6.79
CA SER A 52 9.11 14.01 8.10
C SER A 52 10.44 13.27 8.04
N ILE A 53 10.50 12.12 7.34
CA ILE A 53 11.75 11.38 7.09
C ILE A 53 12.68 12.23 6.21
N ALA A 54 12.14 12.91 5.19
CA ALA A 54 12.89 13.80 4.32
C ALA A 54 13.44 15.07 5.02
N GLY A 55 12.93 15.42 6.20
CA GLY A 55 13.28 16.67 6.88
C GLY A 55 12.60 17.92 6.33
N LEU A 56 11.60 17.73 5.48
CA LEU A 56 10.74 18.81 4.95
C LEU A 56 9.65 19.21 5.96
N GLU A 57 9.30 18.28 6.86
CA GLU A 57 8.36 18.50 7.95
C GLU A 57 9.05 18.17 9.27
N THR A 58 8.81 19.00 10.29
CA THR A 58 9.28 18.72 11.65
C THR A 58 8.27 17.88 12.41
N ILE A 59 8.71 16.81 13.06
CA ILE A 59 7.85 16.03 13.96
C ILE A 59 7.64 16.78 15.29
N ASN A 60 6.53 16.50 15.97
CA ASN A 60 6.22 17.12 17.27
C ASN A 60 6.77 16.30 18.44
N SER A 61 6.85 14.96 18.28
CA SER A 61 7.49 14.04 19.23
C SER A 61 8.04 12.82 18.52
N GLY A 62 8.75 11.96 19.25
CA GLY A 62 9.37 10.75 18.72
C GLY A 62 10.75 10.99 18.14
N ARG A 63 11.24 10.03 17.35
CA ARG A 63 12.59 10.06 16.77
C ARG A 63 12.65 9.43 15.39
N ILE A 64 13.50 9.97 14.52
CA ILE A 64 13.85 9.38 13.23
C ILE A 64 15.36 9.18 13.16
N ARG A 65 15.78 7.99 12.73
CA ARG A 65 17.18 7.64 12.49
C ARG A 65 17.36 7.14 11.06
N ILE A 66 18.48 7.49 10.45
CA ILE A 66 18.90 7.00 9.14
C ILE A 66 20.35 6.54 9.32
N ASN A 67 20.68 5.32 8.92
CA ASN A 67 22.02 4.74 9.07
C ASN A 67 22.61 4.98 10.48
N ASP A 68 21.85 4.62 11.54
CA ASP A 68 22.19 4.82 12.96
C ASP A 68 22.33 6.30 13.41
N GLU A 69 22.29 7.27 12.51
CA GLU A 69 22.31 8.69 12.86
C GLU A 69 20.91 9.19 13.23
N VAL A 70 20.79 9.97 14.31
CA VAL A 70 19.54 10.64 14.69
C VAL A 70 19.38 11.90 13.85
N VAL A 71 18.43 11.86 12.90
CA VAL A 71 18.15 13.00 12.00
C VAL A 71 17.01 13.90 12.49
N SER A 72 16.16 13.39 13.38
CA SER A 72 15.07 14.16 14.01
C SER A 72 14.78 13.65 15.41
N ASP A 73 14.85 14.52 16.42
CA ASP A 73 14.47 14.26 17.82
C ASP A 73 14.15 15.60 18.51
N PRO A 74 12.86 15.99 18.59
CA PRO A 74 12.49 17.26 19.21
C PRO A 74 12.90 17.38 20.67
N SER A 75 12.96 16.26 21.42
CA SER A 75 13.37 16.25 22.83
C SER A 75 14.83 16.65 23.05
N ARG A 76 15.67 16.46 22.00
CA ARG A 76 17.10 16.82 21.97
C ARG A 76 17.38 18.04 21.11
N LEU A 77 16.34 18.69 20.57
CA LEU A 77 16.45 19.81 19.63
C LEU A 77 17.24 19.44 18.35
N ILE A 78 17.15 18.17 17.93
CA ILE A 78 17.78 17.68 16.70
C ILE A 78 16.74 17.74 15.58
N SER A 79 17.08 18.45 14.49
CA SER A 79 16.32 18.46 13.25
C SER A 79 17.25 18.79 12.11
N LEU A 80 17.82 17.76 11.48
CA LEU A 80 18.66 17.95 10.31
C LEU A 80 17.84 18.39 9.11
N SER A 81 18.36 19.35 8.38
CA SER A 81 17.77 19.79 7.11
C SER A 81 17.87 18.71 6.03
N PRO A 82 17.01 18.72 4.98
CA PRO A 82 17.00 17.71 3.94
C PRO A 82 18.34 17.46 3.24
N ASP A 83 19.13 18.52 3.06
CA ASP A 83 20.47 18.48 2.46
C ASP A 83 21.48 17.66 3.27
N LYS A 84 21.22 17.47 4.57
CA LYS A 84 22.11 16.72 5.50
C LYS A 84 21.64 15.28 5.78
N ARG A 85 20.60 14.80 5.11
CA ARG A 85 20.04 13.46 5.37
C ARG A 85 20.46 12.41 4.37
N GLU A 86 21.24 12.75 3.37
CA GLU A 86 21.71 11.85 2.29
C GLU A 86 20.62 11.02 1.65
N ILE A 87 19.46 11.65 1.41
CA ILE A 87 18.29 11.03 0.84
C ILE A 87 17.98 11.57 -0.54
N GLY A 88 17.62 10.69 -1.48
CA GLY A 88 16.98 11.02 -2.75
C GLY A 88 15.48 11.22 -2.56
N LEU A 89 14.90 12.26 -3.17
CA LEU A 89 13.47 12.51 -3.06
C LEU A 89 12.84 12.71 -4.43
N MET A 90 11.82 11.89 -4.71
CA MET A 90 10.96 12.02 -5.88
C MET A 90 9.57 12.46 -5.45
N TYR A 91 9.16 13.62 -5.94
CA TYR A 91 7.85 14.20 -5.67
C TYR A 91 6.77 13.68 -6.63
N GLN A 92 5.53 13.67 -6.21
CA GLN A 92 4.36 13.33 -7.03
C GLN A 92 4.27 14.16 -8.33
N SER A 93 4.61 15.45 -8.27
CA SER A 93 4.60 16.37 -9.42
C SER A 93 5.88 16.34 -10.26
N TYR A 94 6.79 15.37 -9.99
CA TYR A 94 8.15 15.29 -10.54
C TYR A 94 9.05 16.49 -10.20
N ALA A 95 8.51 17.64 -9.94
CA ALA A 95 9.19 18.89 -9.54
C ALA A 95 10.41 19.23 -10.44
N LEU A 96 10.31 19.00 -11.74
CA LEU A 96 11.34 19.44 -12.70
C LEU A 96 11.24 20.93 -12.92
N TRP A 97 12.40 21.61 -12.96
CA TRP A 97 12.48 23.03 -13.28
C TRP A 97 12.21 23.25 -14.78
N PRO A 98 11.09 23.88 -15.17
CA PRO A 98 10.69 23.92 -16.58
C PRO A 98 11.57 24.83 -17.46
N HIS A 99 12.32 25.74 -16.84
CA HIS A 99 13.25 26.66 -17.51
C HIS A 99 14.67 26.11 -17.63
N MET A 100 14.93 24.90 -17.16
CA MET A 100 16.20 24.22 -17.23
C MET A 100 16.09 23.00 -18.13
N THR A 101 17.16 22.67 -18.87
CA THR A 101 17.26 21.40 -19.63
C THR A 101 17.31 20.22 -18.69
N VAL A 102 17.12 19.01 -19.20
CA VAL A 102 17.26 17.75 -18.43
C VAL A 102 18.64 17.68 -17.76
N LYS A 103 19.72 17.90 -18.53
CA LYS A 103 21.08 17.95 -18.01
C LYS A 103 21.19 18.92 -16.84
N LYS A 104 20.68 20.15 -16.98
CA LYS A 104 20.73 21.16 -15.90
C LYS A 104 19.90 20.79 -14.68
N ASN A 105 18.75 20.12 -14.86
CA ASN A 105 17.94 19.62 -13.75
C ASN A 105 18.72 18.61 -12.90
N ILE A 106 19.54 17.77 -13.52
CA ILE A 106 20.37 16.78 -12.81
C ILE A 106 21.62 17.43 -12.22
N THR A 107 22.36 18.23 -13.00
CA THR A 107 23.58 18.92 -12.53
C THR A 107 23.29 19.81 -11.32
N TYR A 108 22.14 20.50 -11.29
CA TYR A 108 21.76 21.32 -10.15
C TYR A 108 21.62 20.52 -8.84
N ALA A 109 21.15 19.27 -8.91
CA ALA A 109 21.07 18.40 -7.74
C ALA A 109 22.48 17.93 -7.27
N LEU A 110 23.39 17.68 -8.20
CA LEU A 110 24.80 17.34 -7.91
C LEU A 110 25.54 18.52 -7.27
N ASP A 111 25.41 19.73 -7.82
CA ASP A 111 26.05 20.93 -7.30
C ASP A 111 25.60 21.25 -5.85
N GLY A 112 24.33 20.95 -5.53
CA GLY A 112 23.77 21.15 -4.20
C GLY A 112 24.23 20.13 -3.13
N ARG A 113 24.97 19.08 -3.55
CA ARG A 113 25.35 17.96 -2.68
C ARG A 113 26.87 17.71 -2.62
N ASP A 114 27.68 18.63 -3.15
CA ASP A 114 29.15 18.50 -3.19
C ASP A 114 29.62 17.15 -3.75
N TYR A 115 28.96 16.68 -4.84
CA TYR A 115 29.29 15.42 -5.50
C TYR A 115 30.78 15.42 -5.91
N ALA A 116 31.53 14.37 -5.50
CA ALA A 116 32.99 14.34 -5.67
C ALA A 116 33.45 13.92 -7.07
N GLY A 117 32.54 13.45 -7.94
CA GLY A 117 32.84 12.99 -9.30
C GLY A 117 32.70 14.08 -10.37
N ASP A 118 32.81 13.68 -11.64
CA ASP A 118 32.53 14.56 -12.77
C ASP A 118 31.01 14.63 -13.01
N ASN A 119 30.44 15.83 -12.92
CA ASN A 119 29.00 16.05 -13.08
C ASN A 119 28.51 15.69 -14.48
N ASP A 120 29.30 15.92 -15.53
CA ASP A 120 28.92 15.62 -16.90
C ASP A 120 28.89 14.11 -17.17
N GLU A 121 29.87 13.38 -16.68
CA GLU A 121 29.92 11.91 -16.74
C GLU A 121 28.74 11.32 -15.96
N ARG A 122 28.49 11.81 -14.75
CA ARG A 122 27.37 11.32 -13.90
C ARG A 122 26.01 11.57 -14.52
N VAL A 123 25.79 12.70 -15.17
CA VAL A 123 24.53 12.97 -15.90
C VAL A 123 24.31 11.93 -17.01
N VAL A 124 25.36 11.57 -17.76
CA VAL A 124 25.26 10.53 -18.79
C VAL A 124 24.89 9.19 -18.17
N GLU A 125 25.61 8.76 -17.14
CA GLU A 125 25.36 7.49 -16.43
C GLU A 125 23.90 7.37 -15.94
N VAL A 126 23.38 8.38 -15.24
CA VAL A 126 22.02 8.29 -14.70
C VAL A 126 20.95 8.39 -15.78
N LEU A 127 21.23 9.07 -16.90
CA LEU A 127 20.34 9.08 -18.06
C LEU A 127 20.34 7.74 -18.80
N GLU A 128 21.49 7.07 -18.90
CA GLU A 128 21.58 5.70 -19.42
C GLU A 128 20.83 4.72 -18.51
N LEU A 129 21.01 4.79 -17.19
CA LEU A 129 20.33 3.97 -16.20
C LEU A 129 18.80 4.03 -16.35
N VAL A 130 18.25 5.22 -16.59
CA VAL A 130 16.79 5.38 -16.80
C VAL A 130 16.35 5.18 -18.26
N GLY A 131 17.26 4.76 -19.16
CA GLY A 131 17.00 4.48 -20.57
C GLY A 131 16.64 5.73 -21.38
N LEU A 132 17.32 6.87 -21.13
CA LEU A 132 17.11 8.15 -21.79
C LEU A 132 18.43 8.86 -22.14
N PRO A 133 19.41 8.22 -22.80
CA PRO A 133 20.75 8.77 -22.96
C PRO A 133 20.82 10.05 -23.81
N GLU A 134 19.86 10.27 -24.71
CA GLU A 134 19.94 11.35 -25.73
C GLU A 134 19.11 12.59 -25.42
N ILE A 135 18.50 12.71 -24.21
CA ILE A 135 17.56 13.80 -23.92
C ILE A 135 18.13 14.95 -23.08
N GLY A 136 19.43 14.93 -22.80
CA GLY A 136 20.07 15.89 -21.89
C GLY A 136 19.83 17.37 -22.21
N ASP A 137 19.74 17.71 -23.50
CA ASP A 137 19.54 19.09 -23.96
C ASP A 137 18.06 19.50 -24.07
N ARG A 138 17.10 18.57 -23.91
CA ARG A 138 15.67 18.87 -23.98
C ARG A 138 15.17 19.55 -22.70
N TYR A 139 14.07 20.28 -22.83
CA TYR A 139 13.34 20.87 -21.72
C TYR A 139 12.22 19.95 -21.23
N PRO A 140 11.80 20.01 -19.96
CA PRO A 140 10.73 19.18 -19.43
C PRO A 140 9.42 19.21 -20.23
N ASN A 141 9.04 20.36 -20.79
CA ASN A 141 7.82 20.52 -21.60
C ASN A 141 7.90 19.82 -22.98
N GLU A 142 9.06 19.38 -23.40
CA GLU A 142 9.27 18.59 -24.65
C GLU A 142 9.19 17.10 -24.39
N LEU A 143 8.99 16.67 -23.14
CA LEU A 143 9.00 15.28 -22.70
C LEU A 143 7.58 14.78 -22.42
N SER A 144 7.35 13.48 -22.71
CA SER A 144 6.15 12.79 -22.21
C SER A 144 6.18 12.66 -20.68
N GLY A 145 5.02 12.46 -20.05
CA GLY A 145 4.92 12.28 -18.59
C GLY A 145 5.84 11.16 -18.07
N GLY A 146 5.90 10.02 -18.75
CA GLY A 146 6.81 8.93 -18.38
C GLY A 146 8.30 9.26 -18.58
N GLN A 147 8.66 10.15 -19.52
CA GLN A 147 10.02 10.66 -19.65
C GLN A 147 10.35 11.65 -18.53
N GLN A 148 9.44 12.57 -18.20
CA GLN A 148 9.61 13.50 -17.08
C GLN A 148 9.81 12.75 -15.77
N GLN A 149 9.05 11.71 -15.54
CA GLN A 149 9.18 10.84 -14.36
C GLN A 149 10.57 10.20 -14.28
N ARG A 150 11.06 9.59 -15.37
CA ARG A 150 12.39 8.98 -15.42
C ARG A 150 13.51 10.01 -15.22
N VAL A 151 13.34 11.22 -15.73
CA VAL A 151 14.29 12.32 -15.47
C VAL A 151 14.27 12.74 -13.99
N ALA A 152 13.09 12.80 -13.35
CA ALA A 152 12.98 13.10 -11.93
C ALA A 152 13.64 12.00 -11.07
N PHE A 153 13.51 10.74 -11.50
CA PHE A 153 14.16 9.60 -10.89
C PHE A 153 15.70 9.66 -11.06
N ALA A 154 16.18 9.91 -12.29
CA ALA A 154 17.62 10.13 -12.56
C ALA A 154 18.20 11.25 -11.68
N ARG A 155 17.47 12.36 -11.55
CA ARG A 155 17.87 13.47 -10.64
C ARG A 155 17.94 13.03 -9.18
N ALA A 156 16.98 12.23 -8.70
CA ALA A 156 16.98 11.74 -7.32
C ALA A 156 18.12 10.77 -7.03
N LEU A 157 18.60 10.03 -8.05
CA LEU A 157 19.71 9.07 -7.95
C LEU A 157 21.09 9.69 -8.23
N SER A 158 21.14 10.90 -8.79
CA SER A 158 22.38 11.45 -9.36
C SER A 158 23.52 11.59 -8.34
N TYR A 159 23.24 11.96 -7.11
CA TYR A 159 24.22 12.14 -6.05
C TYR A 159 24.41 10.91 -5.16
N GLU A 160 23.97 9.72 -5.60
CA GLU A 160 24.15 8.44 -4.90
C GLU A 160 23.61 8.46 -3.46
N PRO A 161 22.33 8.79 -3.28
CA PRO A 161 21.77 8.85 -1.94
C PRO A 161 21.72 7.46 -1.28
N ASP A 162 21.78 7.44 0.04
CA ASP A 162 21.66 6.19 0.82
C ASP A 162 20.22 5.63 0.83
N VAL A 163 19.24 6.53 0.83
CA VAL A 163 17.80 6.20 0.86
C VAL A 163 17.06 6.97 -0.22
N LEU A 164 16.19 6.29 -0.94
CA LEU A 164 15.29 6.90 -1.91
C LEU A 164 13.87 7.01 -1.32
N LEU A 165 13.32 8.20 -1.32
CA LEU A 165 11.95 8.48 -0.91
C LEU A 165 11.11 8.82 -2.15
N MET A 166 9.97 8.15 -2.33
CA MET A 166 9.08 8.37 -3.47
C MET A 166 7.64 8.65 -3.00
N ASP A 167 7.12 9.82 -3.35
CA ASP A 167 5.76 10.27 -3.00
C ASP A 167 4.83 10.09 -4.20
N GLU A 168 4.05 9.01 -4.24
CA GLU A 168 3.09 8.64 -5.30
C GLU A 168 3.66 8.82 -6.73
N PRO A 169 4.82 8.23 -7.05
CA PRO A 169 5.56 8.56 -8.27
C PRO A 169 4.81 8.21 -9.57
N LEU A 170 3.89 7.23 -9.54
CA LEU A 170 3.16 6.76 -10.73
C LEU A 170 1.75 7.35 -10.87
N SER A 171 1.29 8.16 -9.92
CA SER A 171 -0.11 8.64 -9.85
C SER A 171 -0.55 9.49 -11.04
N ASN A 172 0.37 10.21 -11.69
CA ASN A 172 0.08 11.09 -12.82
C ASN A 172 0.09 10.41 -14.20
N LEU A 173 0.24 9.08 -14.25
CA LEU A 173 0.29 8.30 -15.48
C LEU A 173 -1.06 7.61 -15.76
N ASP A 174 -1.38 7.42 -17.04
CA ASP A 174 -2.48 6.54 -17.42
C ASP A 174 -2.16 5.07 -17.08
N LEU A 175 -3.19 4.21 -17.04
CA LEU A 175 -3.08 2.81 -16.62
C LEU A 175 -2.00 2.03 -17.40
N LYS A 176 -1.91 2.23 -18.72
CA LYS A 176 -0.93 1.52 -19.55
C LYS A 176 0.48 2.01 -19.28
N GLN A 177 0.68 3.31 -19.19
CA GLN A 177 1.97 3.92 -18.86
C GLN A 177 2.40 3.54 -17.45
N ARG A 178 1.47 3.51 -16.48
CA ARG A 178 1.73 3.12 -15.09
C ARG A 178 2.29 1.70 -15.01
N ARG A 179 1.66 0.72 -15.65
CA ARG A 179 2.16 -0.68 -15.69
C ARG A 179 3.56 -0.78 -16.31
N GLN A 180 3.80 -0.10 -17.44
CA GLN A 180 5.10 -0.09 -18.08
C GLN A 180 6.18 0.57 -17.23
N MET A 181 5.83 1.66 -16.55
CA MET A 181 6.77 2.39 -15.69
C MET A 181 7.06 1.64 -14.40
N ARG A 182 6.08 0.93 -13.83
CA ARG A 182 6.27 0.07 -12.67
C ARG A 182 7.33 -0.99 -12.91
N THR A 183 7.22 -1.74 -14.02
CA THR A 183 8.24 -2.74 -14.39
C THR A 183 9.62 -2.12 -14.52
N LYS A 184 9.75 -0.98 -15.24
CA LYS A 184 11.03 -0.30 -15.38
C LYS A 184 11.61 0.23 -14.08
N LEU A 185 10.74 0.72 -13.18
CA LEU A 185 11.16 1.19 -11.87
C LEU A 185 11.74 0.04 -11.05
N LEU A 186 11.08 -1.12 -11.05
CA LEU A 186 11.57 -2.33 -10.40
C LEU A 186 12.93 -2.75 -10.96
N ASP A 187 13.07 -2.83 -12.28
CA ASP A 187 14.36 -3.19 -12.93
C ASP A 187 15.50 -2.29 -12.42
N ILE A 188 15.25 -0.96 -12.33
CA ILE A 188 16.27 -0.01 -11.88
C ILE A 188 16.55 -0.15 -10.36
N LEU A 189 15.52 -0.33 -9.54
CA LEU A 189 15.70 -0.49 -8.09
C LEU A 189 16.45 -1.79 -7.76
N ASP A 190 16.18 -2.87 -8.48
CA ASP A 190 16.91 -4.15 -8.36
C ASP A 190 18.38 -4.02 -8.74
N ASP A 191 18.68 -3.26 -9.81
CA ASP A 191 20.05 -3.01 -10.25
C ASP A 191 20.84 -2.20 -9.22
N VAL A 192 20.22 -1.18 -8.63
CA VAL A 192 20.87 -0.25 -7.68
C VAL A 192 20.89 -0.80 -6.25
N LYS A 193 19.98 -1.70 -5.88
CA LYS A 193 19.80 -2.25 -4.51
C LYS A 193 19.73 -1.19 -3.41
N MET A 194 18.98 -0.14 -3.68
CA MET A 194 18.87 1.02 -2.80
C MET A 194 17.73 0.84 -1.79
N THR A 195 17.96 1.19 -0.54
CA THR A 195 16.89 1.26 0.46
C THR A 195 15.85 2.29 0.01
N THR A 196 14.61 1.85 -0.17
CA THR A 196 13.56 2.69 -0.75
C THR A 196 12.34 2.76 0.15
N ILE A 197 11.81 3.98 0.38
CA ILE A 197 10.50 4.19 1.00
C ILE A 197 9.56 4.73 -0.07
N TYR A 198 8.57 3.93 -0.40
CA TYR A 198 7.59 4.21 -1.44
C TYR A 198 6.23 4.56 -0.82
N VAL A 199 5.61 5.65 -1.24
CA VAL A 199 4.26 6.02 -0.83
C VAL A 199 3.31 5.85 -1.98
N THR A 200 2.22 5.12 -1.77
CA THR A 200 1.14 4.98 -2.74
C THR A 200 -0.22 4.79 -2.06
N HIS A 201 -1.28 4.99 -2.80
CA HIS A 201 -2.63 4.55 -2.45
C HIS A 201 -3.12 3.39 -3.34
N ASP A 202 -2.30 2.97 -4.30
CA ASP A 202 -2.57 1.88 -5.24
C ASP A 202 -2.06 0.56 -4.65
N GLN A 203 -2.98 -0.39 -4.45
CA GLN A 203 -2.67 -1.69 -3.88
C GLN A 203 -1.86 -2.56 -4.83
N GLU A 204 -2.15 -2.53 -6.15
CA GLU A 204 -1.39 -3.29 -7.14
C GLU A 204 0.08 -2.84 -7.14
N GLU A 205 0.32 -1.52 -7.06
CA GLU A 205 1.68 -1.02 -6.95
C GLU A 205 2.38 -1.57 -5.70
N ALA A 206 1.73 -1.42 -4.53
CA ALA A 206 2.31 -1.85 -3.27
C ALA A 206 2.63 -3.36 -3.26
N PHE A 207 1.72 -4.20 -3.78
CA PHE A 207 1.92 -5.65 -3.79
C PHE A 207 2.99 -6.12 -4.75
N GLU A 208 3.15 -5.45 -5.90
CA GLU A 208 4.12 -5.88 -6.91
C GLU A 208 5.54 -5.40 -6.61
N ILE A 209 5.72 -4.28 -5.88
CA ILE A 209 7.05 -3.67 -5.73
C ILE A 209 7.68 -3.85 -4.35
N SER A 210 6.92 -4.23 -3.32
CA SER A 210 7.39 -4.10 -1.94
C SER A 210 7.89 -5.41 -1.35
N ASP A 211 8.98 -5.33 -0.59
CA ASP A 211 9.41 -6.39 0.33
C ASP A 211 8.57 -6.36 1.60
N GLU A 212 8.18 -5.17 2.05
CA GLU A 212 7.38 -4.96 3.26
C GLU A 212 6.43 -3.77 3.07
N ILE A 213 5.20 -3.90 3.54
CA ILE A 213 4.16 -2.85 3.45
C ILE A 213 3.72 -2.45 4.85
N LEU A 214 3.66 -1.14 5.09
CA LEU A 214 2.99 -0.52 6.22
C LEU A 214 1.63 0.01 5.78
N VAL A 215 0.56 -0.58 6.26
CA VAL A 215 -0.80 -0.06 6.04
C VAL A 215 -1.09 1.00 7.09
N MET A 216 -1.39 2.22 6.65
CA MET A 216 -1.76 3.35 7.51
C MET A 216 -3.25 3.65 7.44
N ASN A 217 -3.82 3.99 8.60
CA ASN A 217 -5.18 4.50 8.72
C ASN A 217 -5.24 5.60 9.78
N ASN A 218 -5.81 6.75 9.44
CA ASN A 218 -6.01 7.88 10.37
C ASN A 218 -4.76 8.23 11.20
N GLY A 219 -3.61 8.34 10.53
CA GLY A 219 -2.34 8.70 11.15
C GLY A 219 -1.61 7.55 11.86
N LYS A 220 -2.22 6.37 11.98
CA LYS A 220 -1.71 5.22 12.73
C LYS A 220 -1.31 4.06 11.83
N LYS A 221 -0.45 3.21 12.37
CA LYS A 221 -0.19 1.89 11.80
C LYS A 221 -1.39 0.97 12.03
N ALA A 222 -2.00 0.48 10.94
CA ALA A 222 -3.03 -0.54 10.99
C ALA A 222 -2.40 -1.94 11.00
N GLN A 223 -1.48 -2.22 10.08
CA GLN A 223 -0.72 -3.47 10.03
C GLN A 223 0.58 -3.24 9.26
N GLN A 224 1.59 -4.08 9.49
CA GLN A 224 2.86 -4.10 8.76
C GLN A 224 3.29 -5.54 8.55
N GLY A 225 3.81 -5.84 7.37
CA GLY A 225 4.32 -7.17 7.01
C GLY A 225 4.58 -7.32 5.51
N PRO A 226 5.04 -8.49 5.07
CA PRO A 226 5.12 -8.84 3.66
C PRO A 226 3.75 -8.79 2.98
N PRO A 227 3.68 -8.51 1.65
CA PRO A 227 2.42 -8.44 0.91
C PRO A 227 1.47 -9.63 1.14
N GLU A 228 1.99 -10.86 1.05
CA GLU A 228 1.21 -12.08 1.21
C GLU A 228 0.60 -12.20 2.61
N GLU A 229 1.34 -11.80 3.66
CA GLU A 229 0.86 -11.86 5.04
C GLU A 229 -0.30 -10.88 5.26
N LEU A 230 -0.18 -9.65 4.74
CA LEU A 230 -1.25 -8.65 4.84
C LEU A 230 -2.52 -9.09 4.14
N TYR A 231 -2.38 -9.80 3.01
CA TYR A 231 -3.51 -10.31 2.24
C TYR A 231 -4.20 -11.51 2.90
N GLN A 232 -3.40 -12.48 3.35
CA GLN A 232 -3.90 -13.74 3.91
C GLN A 232 -4.32 -13.64 5.37
N ASN A 233 -3.63 -12.80 6.17
CA ASN A 233 -3.79 -12.69 7.61
C ASN A 233 -4.04 -11.23 8.05
N PRO A 234 -5.13 -10.57 7.57
CA PRO A 234 -5.46 -9.24 8.02
C PRO A 234 -5.77 -9.21 9.51
N THR A 235 -5.25 -8.21 10.23
CA THR A 235 -5.43 -8.10 11.69
C THR A 235 -6.70 -7.34 12.08
N SER A 236 -7.36 -6.67 11.13
CA SER A 236 -8.59 -5.91 11.36
C SER A 236 -9.48 -5.91 10.12
N SER A 237 -10.76 -5.61 10.34
CA SER A 237 -11.73 -5.45 9.25
C SER A 237 -11.30 -4.36 8.26
N PHE A 238 -10.70 -3.28 8.76
CA PHE A 238 -10.17 -2.22 7.90
C PHE A 238 -9.10 -2.76 6.93
N VAL A 239 -8.12 -3.53 7.42
CA VAL A 239 -7.07 -4.09 6.58
C VAL A 239 -7.64 -5.07 5.58
N ALA A 240 -8.58 -5.93 6.00
CA ALA A 240 -9.24 -6.90 5.13
C ALA A 240 -9.98 -6.23 3.96
N ASP A 241 -10.74 -5.17 4.25
CA ASP A 241 -11.49 -4.39 3.25
C ASP A 241 -10.59 -3.50 2.39
N PHE A 242 -9.57 -2.92 3.00
CA PHE A 242 -8.67 -2.01 2.29
C PHE A 242 -7.73 -2.77 1.35
N ILE A 243 -7.36 -4.01 1.69
CA ILE A 243 -6.48 -4.86 0.89
C ILE A 243 -7.33 -5.92 0.16
N GLY A 244 -7.70 -5.63 -1.07
CA GLY A 244 -8.51 -6.51 -1.91
C GLY A 244 -10.02 -6.41 -1.62
N GLU A 245 -10.82 -7.26 -2.26
CA GLU A 245 -12.26 -7.31 -2.07
C GLU A 245 -12.65 -8.38 -1.07
N ALA A 246 -12.89 -7.99 0.17
CA ALA A 246 -13.38 -8.90 1.20
C ALA A 246 -14.89 -8.76 1.41
N ASN A 247 -15.52 -9.87 1.79
CA ASN A 247 -16.79 -9.88 2.48
C ASN A 247 -16.54 -9.66 3.97
N THR A 248 -17.12 -8.64 4.54
CA THR A 248 -16.91 -8.26 5.94
C THR A 248 -18.25 -8.21 6.66
N PHE A 249 -18.44 -9.07 7.65
CA PHE A 249 -19.70 -9.23 8.36
C PHE A 249 -19.51 -9.11 9.87
N ASP A 250 -20.36 -8.34 10.50
CA ASP A 250 -20.47 -8.37 11.96
C ASP A 250 -20.90 -9.76 12.42
N ALA A 251 -20.22 -10.28 13.42
CA ALA A 251 -20.50 -11.62 13.89
C ALA A 251 -20.62 -11.70 15.42
N THR A 252 -21.09 -12.84 15.91
CA THR A 252 -21.01 -13.25 17.31
C THR A 252 -20.48 -14.66 17.36
N MET A 253 -19.64 -14.94 18.35
CA MET A 253 -19.10 -16.29 18.55
C MET A 253 -20.22 -17.23 18.99
N ALA A 254 -20.39 -18.35 18.28
CA ALA A 254 -21.36 -19.37 18.67
C ALA A 254 -20.79 -20.20 19.83
N ASN A 255 -21.60 -20.42 20.85
CA ASN A 255 -21.28 -21.24 22.02
C ASN A 255 -19.99 -20.85 22.80
N GLY A 256 -19.48 -19.62 22.61
CA GLY A 256 -18.24 -19.17 23.26
C GLY A 256 -16.97 -19.81 22.75
N THR A 257 -17.04 -20.61 21.65
CA THR A 257 -15.89 -21.16 20.95
C THR A 257 -15.71 -20.43 19.62
N ALA A 258 -14.47 -20.28 19.21
CA ALA A 258 -14.14 -19.55 17.99
C ALA A 258 -14.28 -20.41 16.70
N GLU A 259 -14.61 -21.67 16.84
CA GLU A 259 -14.79 -22.59 15.72
C GLU A 259 -16.01 -22.24 14.86
N ARG A 260 -16.98 -21.49 15.41
CA ARG A 260 -18.21 -21.12 14.70
C ARG A 260 -18.66 -19.68 15.03
N CYS A 261 -19.05 -18.96 14.00
CA CYS A 261 -19.56 -17.61 14.10
C CYS A 261 -20.97 -17.51 13.53
N LEU A 262 -21.83 -16.73 14.18
CA LEU A 262 -23.15 -16.33 13.69
C LEU A 262 -23.04 -14.94 13.06
N LEU A 263 -23.38 -14.81 11.78
CA LEU A 263 -23.43 -13.53 11.09
C LEU A 263 -24.63 -12.71 11.56
N ARG A 264 -24.41 -11.42 11.81
CA ARG A 264 -25.48 -10.47 12.17
C ARG A 264 -26.13 -9.91 10.90
N GLY A 265 -27.41 -9.62 11.00
CA GLY A 265 -28.19 -8.99 9.91
C GLY A 265 -28.93 -9.98 9.03
N ALA A 266 -28.65 -11.26 9.09
CA ALA A 266 -29.44 -12.26 8.42
C ALA A 266 -30.83 -12.43 9.05
N SER A 267 -31.86 -12.61 8.23
CA SER A 267 -33.24 -12.85 8.70
C SER A 267 -33.40 -14.24 9.37
N GLU A 268 -32.53 -15.18 9.01
CA GLU A 268 -32.39 -16.49 9.63
C GLU A 268 -30.94 -16.69 10.10
N PRO A 269 -30.69 -17.46 11.18
CA PRO A 269 -29.33 -17.68 11.66
C PRO A 269 -28.41 -18.24 10.57
N LEU A 270 -27.34 -17.50 10.25
CA LEU A 270 -26.32 -17.94 9.30
C LEU A 270 -25.03 -18.21 10.08
N GLU A 271 -24.71 -19.48 10.25
CA GLU A 271 -23.56 -19.95 10.99
C GLU A 271 -22.44 -20.34 10.03
N LEU A 272 -21.21 -19.91 10.32
CA LEU A 272 -20.01 -20.27 9.58
C LEU A 272 -18.98 -20.93 10.51
N SER A 273 -18.42 -22.06 10.05
CA SER A 273 -17.22 -22.65 10.63
C SER A 273 -16.01 -21.81 10.23
N THR A 274 -15.10 -21.59 11.18
CA THR A 274 -13.90 -20.77 10.99
C THR A 274 -12.65 -21.58 11.31
N ASN A 275 -11.50 -21.10 10.87
CA ASN A 275 -10.20 -21.68 11.22
C ASN A 275 -9.56 -21.02 12.45
N TRP A 276 -10.29 -20.14 13.14
CA TRP A 276 -9.73 -19.39 14.24
C TRP A 276 -9.38 -20.30 15.42
N THR A 277 -8.13 -20.31 15.81
CA THR A 277 -7.64 -21.00 17.00
C THR A 277 -7.51 -20.02 18.15
N GLU A 278 -7.89 -20.44 19.35
CA GLU A 278 -7.93 -19.60 20.56
C GLU A 278 -6.72 -18.67 20.70
N GLY A 279 -6.99 -17.37 20.57
CA GLY A 279 -6.11 -16.24 20.76
C GLY A 279 -6.76 -15.23 21.70
N ASN A 280 -6.35 -13.97 21.65
CA ASN A 280 -6.90 -12.88 22.47
C ASN A 280 -8.41 -12.76 22.27
N ALA A 281 -9.15 -12.51 23.38
CA ALA A 281 -10.58 -12.26 23.31
C ALA A 281 -10.88 -11.07 22.38
N ILE A 282 -11.63 -11.32 21.29
CA ILE A 282 -12.05 -10.30 20.34
C ILE A 282 -13.34 -9.69 20.89
N SER A 283 -13.35 -8.37 21.16
CA SER A 283 -14.50 -7.69 21.77
C SER A 283 -15.63 -7.46 20.76
N GLU A 284 -15.29 -7.16 19.52
CA GLU A 284 -16.22 -6.94 18.40
C GLU A 284 -15.76 -7.79 17.21
N PRO A 285 -16.13 -9.10 17.18
CA PRO A 285 -15.68 -9.99 16.13
C PRO A 285 -16.34 -9.64 14.80
N VAL A 286 -15.50 -9.62 13.77
CA VAL A 286 -15.89 -9.44 12.37
C VAL A 286 -15.37 -10.65 11.59
N VAL A 287 -16.25 -11.29 10.84
CA VAL A 287 -15.87 -12.32 9.88
C VAL A 287 -15.44 -11.67 8.57
N THR A 288 -14.30 -12.09 8.04
CA THR A 288 -13.84 -11.67 6.71
C THR A 288 -13.61 -12.89 5.81
N ILE A 289 -14.04 -12.78 4.54
CA ILE A 289 -13.91 -13.83 3.54
C ILE A 289 -13.54 -13.16 2.22
N ARG A 290 -12.48 -13.59 1.56
CA ARG A 290 -12.12 -13.09 0.24
C ARG A 290 -13.18 -13.50 -0.80
N SER A 291 -13.52 -12.59 -1.72
CA SER A 291 -14.55 -12.83 -2.73
C SER A 291 -14.19 -13.98 -3.69
N GLU A 292 -12.92 -14.17 -3.96
CA GLU A 292 -12.35 -15.22 -4.81
C GLU A 292 -12.20 -16.58 -4.11
N ASP A 293 -12.26 -16.62 -2.78
CA ASP A 293 -12.23 -17.86 -2.01
C ASP A 293 -13.58 -18.59 -1.97
N ILE A 294 -14.63 -17.93 -2.43
CA ILE A 294 -15.99 -18.48 -2.48
C ILE A 294 -16.22 -19.12 -3.83
N SER A 295 -16.50 -20.42 -3.84
CA SER A 295 -16.87 -21.15 -5.06
C SER A 295 -18.38 -21.15 -5.27
N LEU A 296 -18.83 -20.97 -6.52
CA LEU A 296 -20.24 -20.99 -6.91
C LEU A 296 -20.60 -22.27 -7.67
N PHE A 297 -21.80 -22.78 -7.42
CA PHE A 297 -22.36 -23.95 -8.09
C PHE A 297 -23.85 -23.74 -8.42
N ASP A 298 -24.34 -24.42 -9.49
CA ASP A 298 -25.72 -24.33 -9.91
C ASP A 298 -26.70 -25.01 -8.94
N GLY A 299 -27.76 -24.29 -8.64
CA GLY A 299 -28.91 -24.81 -7.88
C GLY A 299 -28.63 -25.03 -6.38
N PRO A 300 -29.70 -25.35 -5.63
CA PRO A 300 -29.55 -25.70 -4.22
C PRO A 300 -28.93 -27.12 -4.12
N ASN A 301 -27.82 -27.23 -3.45
CA ASN A 301 -27.12 -28.48 -3.20
C ASN A 301 -26.65 -28.54 -1.76
N ASP A 302 -27.52 -28.97 -0.87
CA ASP A 302 -27.27 -29.03 0.57
C ASP A 302 -26.46 -30.23 1.02
N ASP A 303 -26.19 -31.21 0.13
CA ASP A 303 -25.52 -32.47 0.44
C ASP A 303 -24.16 -32.60 -0.28
N ARG A 304 -23.19 -31.74 0.08
CA ARG A 304 -21.79 -31.94 -0.31
C ARG A 304 -21.02 -32.50 0.88
N ASP A 305 -20.83 -33.83 0.87
CA ASP A 305 -20.07 -34.53 1.90
C ASP A 305 -18.65 -33.93 2.06
N GLY A 306 -18.37 -33.39 3.26
CA GLY A 306 -17.03 -32.94 3.66
C GLY A 306 -16.72 -31.45 3.47
N VAL A 307 -17.68 -30.63 3.05
CA VAL A 307 -17.56 -29.17 2.98
C VAL A 307 -18.27 -28.52 4.17
N GLU A 308 -17.56 -27.68 4.93
CA GLU A 308 -18.07 -27.19 6.23
C GLU A 308 -19.06 -26.02 6.10
N ASN A 309 -18.87 -25.12 5.11
CA ASN A 309 -19.74 -23.96 4.89
C ASN A 309 -20.37 -24.01 3.52
N VAL A 310 -21.52 -24.68 3.42
CA VAL A 310 -22.35 -24.72 2.20
C VAL A 310 -23.56 -23.83 2.42
N ILE A 311 -23.73 -22.82 1.56
CA ILE A 311 -24.72 -21.76 1.73
C ILE A 311 -25.50 -21.60 0.42
N THR A 312 -26.81 -21.71 0.47
CA THR A 312 -27.68 -21.43 -0.68
C THR A 312 -28.12 -19.98 -0.69
N GLY A 313 -27.98 -19.31 -1.82
CA GLY A 313 -28.37 -17.92 -2.01
C GLY A 313 -28.98 -17.65 -3.39
N THR A 314 -29.37 -16.41 -3.60
CA THR A 314 -29.91 -15.96 -4.89
C THR A 314 -29.01 -14.88 -5.49
N VAL A 315 -28.64 -15.02 -6.75
CA VAL A 315 -27.88 -14.01 -7.48
C VAL A 315 -28.70 -12.72 -7.56
N ALA A 316 -28.30 -11.69 -6.82
CA ALA A 316 -28.92 -10.38 -6.86
C ALA A 316 -28.41 -9.55 -8.05
N GLN A 317 -27.09 -9.55 -8.26
CA GLN A 317 -26.46 -8.79 -9.34
C GLN A 317 -25.28 -9.55 -9.95
N LYS A 318 -24.97 -9.19 -11.20
CA LYS A 318 -23.80 -9.66 -11.94
C LYS A 318 -23.07 -8.46 -12.53
N ARG A 319 -21.76 -8.38 -12.31
CA ARG A 319 -20.88 -7.30 -12.81
C ARG A 319 -19.65 -7.91 -13.47
N PHE A 320 -19.56 -7.80 -14.80
CA PHE A 320 -18.39 -8.24 -15.54
C PHE A 320 -17.27 -7.20 -15.41
N ARG A 321 -16.05 -7.63 -15.09
CA ARG A 321 -14.86 -6.77 -14.84
C ARG A 321 -13.73 -6.94 -15.84
N GLY A 322 -13.93 -7.76 -16.87
CA GLY A 322 -12.94 -8.05 -17.90
C GLY A 322 -12.33 -9.44 -17.72
N ASP A 323 -11.48 -9.61 -16.73
CA ASP A 323 -10.82 -10.89 -16.38
C ASP A 323 -11.66 -11.76 -15.43
N ALA A 324 -12.53 -11.14 -14.64
CA ALA A 324 -13.40 -11.83 -13.70
C ALA A 324 -14.85 -11.30 -13.74
N THR A 325 -15.77 -12.03 -13.13
CA THR A 325 -17.15 -11.62 -12.89
C THR A 325 -17.40 -11.55 -11.39
N LEU A 326 -17.86 -10.39 -10.91
CA LEU A 326 -18.34 -10.23 -9.54
C LEU A 326 -19.83 -10.48 -9.48
N TYR A 327 -20.22 -11.41 -8.63
CA TYR A 327 -21.61 -11.67 -8.28
C TYR A 327 -21.92 -11.13 -6.89
N LEU A 328 -23.10 -10.51 -6.74
CA LEU A 328 -23.68 -10.21 -5.44
C LEU A 328 -24.77 -11.24 -5.19
N ILE A 329 -24.59 -12.03 -4.13
CA ILE A 329 -25.48 -13.12 -3.75
C ILE A 329 -26.21 -12.75 -2.48
N ASP A 330 -27.54 -12.71 -2.52
CA ASP A 330 -28.35 -12.51 -1.35
C ASP A 330 -28.58 -13.83 -0.62
N VAL A 331 -28.24 -13.85 0.67
CA VAL A 331 -28.49 -14.96 1.58
C VAL A 331 -29.22 -14.43 2.80
N ASN A 332 -30.52 -14.65 2.85
CA ASN A 332 -31.35 -14.23 3.99
C ASN A 332 -31.20 -12.74 4.36
N GLY A 333 -31.00 -11.85 3.35
CA GLY A 333 -30.82 -10.41 3.56
C GLY A 333 -29.36 -9.99 3.80
N VAL A 334 -28.42 -10.91 3.80
CA VAL A 334 -26.97 -10.62 3.83
C VAL A 334 -26.41 -10.78 2.41
N GLU A 335 -25.68 -9.77 1.93
CA GLU A 335 -25.10 -9.77 0.59
C GLU A 335 -23.66 -10.29 0.64
N PHE A 336 -23.39 -11.37 -0.12
CA PHE A 336 -22.05 -11.90 -0.36
C PHE A 336 -21.54 -11.46 -1.72
N LYS A 337 -20.28 -11.00 -1.76
CA LYS A 337 -19.51 -10.75 -2.99
C LYS A 337 -18.77 -12.02 -3.36
N VAL A 338 -18.94 -12.50 -4.56
CA VAL A 338 -18.23 -13.68 -5.07
C VAL A 338 -17.58 -13.33 -6.41
N GLN A 339 -16.30 -13.48 -6.49
CA GLN A 339 -15.53 -13.25 -7.70
C GLN A 339 -15.14 -14.60 -8.33
N THR A 340 -15.47 -14.76 -9.61
CA THR A 340 -15.13 -15.97 -10.37
C THR A 340 -14.89 -15.61 -11.84
N ASP A 341 -14.12 -16.41 -12.55
CA ASP A 341 -13.92 -16.34 -14.00
C ASP A 341 -15.12 -16.93 -14.80
N ASP A 342 -16.05 -17.61 -14.11
CA ASP A 342 -17.25 -18.18 -14.73
C ASP A 342 -18.40 -17.17 -14.85
N PRO A 343 -18.78 -16.75 -16.08
CA PRO A 343 -19.78 -15.73 -16.28
C PRO A 343 -21.22 -16.27 -16.49
N HIS A 344 -21.50 -17.56 -16.24
CA HIS A 344 -22.78 -18.16 -16.70
C HIS A 344 -23.98 -17.86 -15.80
N TYR A 345 -23.79 -17.54 -14.50
CA TYR A 345 -24.89 -17.28 -13.57
C TYR A 345 -25.70 -16.02 -13.94
N ARG A 346 -26.97 -15.99 -13.60
CA ARG A 346 -27.91 -14.91 -13.95
C ARG A 346 -28.61 -14.35 -12.70
N PRO A 347 -28.92 -13.04 -12.67
CA PRO A 347 -29.78 -12.48 -11.63
C PRO A 347 -31.10 -13.24 -11.48
N GLY A 348 -31.51 -13.52 -10.24
CA GLY A 348 -32.66 -14.34 -9.87
C GLY A 348 -32.38 -15.85 -9.82
N GLN A 349 -31.22 -16.33 -10.25
CA GLN A 349 -30.82 -17.73 -10.16
C GLN A 349 -30.45 -18.11 -8.73
N GLN A 350 -30.93 -19.26 -8.27
CA GLN A 350 -30.45 -19.90 -7.05
C GLN A 350 -29.09 -20.56 -7.29
N VAL A 351 -28.17 -20.36 -6.39
CA VAL A 351 -26.82 -20.88 -6.43
C VAL A 351 -26.41 -21.38 -5.05
N THR A 352 -25.49 -22.32 -5.03
CA THR A 352 -24.82 -22.78 -3.80
C THR A 352 -23.43 -22.18 -3.76
N MET A 353 -23.07 -21.59 -2.63
CA MET A 353 -21.73 -21.11 -2.30
C MET A 353 -21.03 -22.12 -1.40
N GLU A 354 -19.78 -22.43 -1.71
CA GLU A 354 -18.87 -23.16 -0.81
C GLU A 354 -17.80 -22.20 -0.32
N VAL A 355 -17.68 -22.10 1.00
CA VAL A 355 -16.69 -21.27 1.68
C VAL A 355 -15.81 -22.17 2.54
N PRO A 356 -14.55 -22.43 2.13
CA PRO A 356 -13.65 -23.23 2.95
C PRO A 356 -13.45 -22.58 4.34
N SER A 357 -13.53 -23.36 5.41
CA SER A 357 -13.35 -22.82 6.79
C SER A 357 -12.02 -22.11 7.00
N LYS A 358 -10.96 -22.54 6.30
CA LYS A 358 -9.65 -21.90 6.29
C LYS A 358 -9.65 -20.48 5.72
N SER A 359 -10.62 -20.15 4.85
CA SER A 359 -10.78 -18.82 4.25
C SER A 359 -11.72 -17.90 5.05
N VAL A 360 -12.30 -18.40 6.13
CA VAL A 360 -13.13 -17.62 7.06
C VAL A 360 -12.26 -17.11 8.19
N ALA A 361 -11.77 -15.88 8.06
CA ALA A 361 -10.98 -15.24 9.11
C ALA A 361 -11.88 -14.47 10.08
N VAL A 362 -11.50 -14.47 11.37
CA VAL A 362 -12.16 -13.66 12.41
C VAL A 362 -11.18 -12.59 12.86
N VAL A 363 -11.56 -11.34 12.73
CA VAL A 363 -10.71 -10.18 13.02
C VAL A 363 -11.43 -9.21 13.97
N GLN A 364 -10.68 -8.28 14.56
CA GLN A 364 -11.23 -7.16 15.30
C GLN A 364 -11.84 -6.12 14.35
N ARG A 365 -12.91 -5.46 14.76
CA ARG A 365 -13.49 -4.33 14.02
C ARG A 365 -12.49 -3.19 13.84
#